data_4f8d73d4cb4be0e69ce1ca7be0b3e50e
#
_entry.id   4f8d73d4cb4be0e69ce1ca7be0b3e50e
#
_cell.length_a   1.000
_cell.length_b   1.000
_cell.length_c   1.000
_cell.angle_alpha   90.00
_cell.angle_beta   90.00
_cell.angle_gamma   90.00
#
_symmetry.space_group_name_H-M   'P 1'
#
loop_
_entity.id
_entity.type
_entity.pdbx_description
1 polymer ?
#
loop_
_entity_poly.entity_id
_entity_poly.type
_entity_poly.pdbx_seq_one_letter_code
_entity_poly.pdbx_strand_id
1 'polypeptide(L)'
;MSGGLVALLDDIATLAKVTASSIDDVAANAVKASSKAVGVVIDDTAVTPQYVSGLSPARELPIIGKIARGSLINKLFIILPIALLLTWLAPQVLPFLLIVGGAYLCFEGGEKVLEKLGWLPGHHEEHDEGGATSAEELEKSIVASATRTDLILSAEIMLVSMAGLSNETGIMRIAVLIAVAFFMTFFVYGLVALLVKADDFGLHLAKGALDPKDNRPGPVDNVGRTIVRVMPHIFSVIGVVGTVAMLWVGGHLVIANLAEVGVPVFHHVLEAAEHAVSAAGGFVTWLVETLLSGIFGVILGAVIAWIVTGASALVRRARTKA
;
A
#
# COMPACT_ATOMS: atom_id res chain seq x y z
N MET A 1 20.82 -11.96 -55.75
CA MET A 1 20.67 -12.55 -54.39
C MET A 1 20.72 -11.54 -53.24
N SER A 2 20.89 -10.23 -53.51
CA SER A 2 20.90 -9.19 -52.47
C SER A 2 19.51 -8.72 -52.01
N GLY A 3 18.47 -8.91 -52.84
CA GLY A 3 17.13 -8.42 -52.53
C GLY A 3 16.45 -9.13 -51.38
N GLY A 4 16.69 -10.41 -51.15
CA GLY A 4 16.06 -11.14 -50.05
C GLY A 4 16.60 -10.79 -48.65
N LEU A 5 17.88 -10.42 -48.57
CA LEU A 5 18.48 -10.02 -47.29
C LEU A 5 18.01 -8.57 -46.90
N VAL A 6 17.84 -7.69 -47.86
CA VAL A 6 17.31 -6.34 -47.63
C VAL A 6 15.84 -6.42 -47.20
N ALA A 7 15.02 -7.25 -47.87
CA ALA A 7 13.63 -7.47 -47.48
C ALA A 7 13.52 -8.05 -46.06
N LEU A 8 14.37 -9.02 -45.69
CA LEU A 8 14.41 -9.58 -44.31
C LEU A 8 14.76 -8.51 -43.26
N LEU A 9 15.74 -7.65 -43.57
CA LEU A 9 16.12 -6.56 -42.67
C LEU A 9 15.01 -5.53 -42.52
N ASP A 10 14.27 -5.23 -43.58
CA ASP A 10 13.12 -4.31 -43.57
C ASP A 10 11.95 -4.91 -42.74
N ASP A 11 11.68 -6.20 -42.89
CA ASP A 11 10.69 -6.91 -42.10
C ASP A 11 11.07 -6.92 -40.61
N ILE A 12 12.35 -7.16 -40.29
CA ILE A 12 12.85 -7.11 -38.88
C ILE A 12 12.75 -5.68 -38.32
N ALA A 13 13.10 -4.67 -39.10
CA ALA A 13 12.98 -3.26 -38.69
C ALA A 13 11.53 -2.86 -38.46
N THR A 14 10.61 -3.30 -39.33
CA THR A 14 9.18 -3.07 -39.16
C THR A 14 8.65 -3.78 -37.90
N LEU A 15 9.03 -5.04 -37.67
CA LEU A 15 8.63 -5.78 -36.48
C LEU A 15 9.17 -5.11 -35.21
N ALA A 16 10.44 -4.68 -35.22
CA ALA A 16 11.03 -3.96 -34.09
C ALA A 16 10.30 -2.64 -33.79
N LYS A 17 9.92 -1.91 -34.84
CA LYS A 17 9.17 -0.65 -34.69
C LYS A 17 7.77 -0.88 -34.12
N VAL A 18 7.04 -1.89 -34.59
CA VAL A 18 5.72 -2.27 -34.07
C VAL A 18 5.83 -2.73 -32.60
N THR A 19 6.85 -3.51 -32.29
CA THR A 19 7.10 -3.97 -30.90
C THR A 19 7.42 -2.79 -29.99
N ALA A 20 8.27 -1.86 -30.42
CA ALA A 20 8.61 -0.68 -29.65
C ALA A 20 7.39 0.20 -29.38
N SER A 21 6.55 0.45 -30.40
CA SER A 21 5.31 1.24 -30.21
C SER A 21 4.33 0.55 -29.25
N SER A 22 4.23 -0.79 -29.29
CA SER A 22 3.40 -1.54 -28.34
C SER A 22 3.91 -1.46 -26.89
N ILE A 23 5.24 -1.42 -26.70
CA ILE A 23 5.84 -1.23 -25.38
C ILE A 23 5.57 0.19 -24.88
N ASP A 24 5.70 1.19 -25.73
CA ASP A 24 5.40 2.59 -25.38
C ASP A 24 3.93 2.76 -25.01
N ASP A 25 3.00 2.13 -25.71
CA ASP A 25 1.57 2.14 -25.40
C ASP A 25 1.29 1.46 -24.04
N VAL A 26 1.91 0.31 -23.76
CA VAL A 26 1.81 -0.36 -22.47
C VAL A 26 2.35 0.52 -21.36
N ALA A 27 3.51 1.14 -21.54
CA ALA A 27 4.11 2.03 -20.55
C ALA A 27 3.23 3.26 -20.27
N ALA A 28 2.72 3.92 -21.30
CA ALA A 28 1.83 5.08 -21.19
C ALA A 28 0.53 4.73 -20.45
N ASN A 29 -0.09 3.61 -20.81
CA ASN A 29 -1.30 3.12 -20.13
C ASN A 29 -1.01 2.68 -18.71
N ALA A 30 0.15 2.09 -18.40
CA ALA A 30 0.54 1.74 -17.03
C ALA A 30 0.73 2.99 -16.17
N VAL A 31 1.38 4.03 -16.67
CA VAL A 31 1.51 5.32 -15.96
C VAL A 31 0.14 5.94 -15.71
N LYS A 32 -0.75 5.96 -16.72
CA LYS A 32 -2.10 6.49 -16.59
C LYS A 32 -2.95 5.68 -15.58
N ALA A 33 -2.85 4.36 -15.60
CA ALA A 33 -3.54 3.49 -14.63
C ALA A 33 -2.97 3.68 -13.22
N SER A 34 -1.65 3.76 -13.08
CA SER A 34 -0.95 4.00 -11.82
C SER A 34 -1.28 5.37 -11.23
N SER A 35 -1.43 6.41 -12.06
CA SER A 35 -1.78 7.75 -11.57
C SER A 35 -3.17 7.81 -10.92
N LYS A 36 -4.10 6.95 -11.33
CA LYS A 36 -5.42 6.82 -10.69
C LYS A 36 -5.33 6.15 -9.31
N ALA A 37 -4.31 5.32 -9.10
CA ALA A 37 -4.07 4.62 -7.84
C ALA A 37 -3.12 5.37 -6.90
N VAL A 38 -2.71 6.61 -7.19
CA VAL A 38 -1.73 7.38 -6.39
C VAL A 38 -2.13 7.49 -4.92
N GLY A 39 -3.42 7.67 -4.62
CA GLY A 39 -3.91 7.73 -3.24
C GLY A 39 -3.58 6.44 -2.46
N VAL A 40 -3.84 5.30 -3.08
CA VAL A 40 -3.56 3.97 -2.49
C VAL A 40 -2.06 3.70 -2.38
N VAL A 41 -1.26 4.21 -3.33
CA VAL A 41 0.21 4.09 -3.30
C VAL A 41 0.83 4.84 -2.13
N ILE A 42 0.28 6.01 -1.79
CA ILE A 42 0.73 6.78 -0.62
C ILE A 42 0.49 5.97 0.65
N ASP A 43 -0.66 5.31 0.75
CA ASP A 43 -1.01 4.45 1.88
C ASP A 43 -0.05 3.26 2.00
N ASP A 44 0.13 2.49 0.94
CA ASP A 44 1.03 1.34 0.91
C ASP A 44 2.49 1.74 1.27
N THR A 45 2.96 2.87 0.76
CA THR A 45 4.29 3.42 1.10
C THR A 45 4.40 3.88 2.56
N ALA A 46 3.32 4.35 3.15
CA ALA A 46 3.31 4.84 4.53
C ALA A 46 3.18 3.71 5.56
N VAL A 47 2.52 2.61 5.22
CA VAL A 47 2.34 1.46 6.12
C VAL A 47 3.58 0.56 6.15
N THR A 48 4.20 0.29 5.01
CA THR A 48 5.28 -0.69 4.87
C THR A 48 6.50 -0.44 5.77
N PRO A 49 7.02 0.79 6.00
CA PRO A 49 8.16 1.02 6.89
C PRO A 49 7.91 0.62 8.35
N GLN A 50 6.66 0.58 8.79
CA GLN A 50 6.31 0.21 10.16
C GLN A 50 6.68 -1.25 10.48
N TYR A 51 6.63 -2.13 9.48
CA TYR A 51 6.97 -3.55 9.63
C TYR A 51 8.46 -3.83 9.83
N VAL A 52 9.35 -2.92 9.40
CA VAL A 52 10.81 -3.10 9.50
C VAL A 52 11.43 -2.22 10.58
N SER A 53 10.67 -1.30 11.18
CA SER A 53 11.17 -0.42 12.24
C SER A 53 11.55 -1.24 13.48
N GLY A 54 12.75 -0.99 14.03
CA GLY A 54 13.26 -1.69 15.21
C GLY A 54 14.04 -2.98 14.93
N LEU A 55 14.16 -3.38 13.67
CA LEU A 55 15.01 -4.51 13.27
C LEU A 55 16.49 -4.10 13.19
N SER A 56 17.38 -5.11 13.17
CA SER A 56 18.79 -4.82 12.95
C SER A 56 19.02 -4.34 11.49
N PRO A 57 19.87 -3.31 11.25
CA PRO A 57 20.11 -2.73 9.92
C PRO A 57 20.50 -3.74 8.83
N ALA A 58 21.15 -4.83 9.23
CA ALA A 58 21.55 -5.91 8.30
C ALA A 58 20.38 -6.74 7.79
N ARG A 59 19.24 -6.76 8.51
CA ARG A 59 18.05 -7.58 8.17
C ARG A 59 16.95 -6.81 7.43
N GLU A 60 16.94 -5.48 7.52
CA GLU A 60 15.89 -4.63 6.94
C GLU A 60 15.71 -4.85 5.44
N LEU A 61 16.77 -4.69 4.64
CA LEU A 61 16.70 -4.87 3.18
C LEU A 61 16.33 -6.29 2.76
N PRO A 62 16.88 -7.37 3.35
CA PRO A 62 16.42 -8.72 3.08
C PRO A 62 14.93 -8.94 3.37
N ILE A 63 14.40 -8.38 4.44
CA ILE A 63 12.98 -8.47 4.80
C ILE A 63 12.12 -7.69 3.80
N ILE A 64 12.48 -6.44 3.47
CA ILE A 64 11.82 -5.65 2.42
C ILE A 64 11.81 -6.42 1.09
N GLY A 65 12.91 -7.03 0.70
CA GLY A 65 13.00 -7.85 -0.51
C GLY A 65 12.07 -9.09 -0.47
N LYS A 66 11.91 -9.74 0.69
CA LYS A 66 10.98 -10.86 0.85
C LYS A 66 9.52 -10.39 0.76
N ILE A 67 9.19 -9.25 1.38
CA ILE A 67 7.86 -8.66 1.29
C ILE A 67 7.55 -8.24 -0.15
N ALA A 68 8.48 -7.53 -0.82
CA ALA A 68 8.33 -7.13 -2.23
C ALA A 68 8.10 -8.33 -3.17
N ARG A 69 8.85 -9.42 -2.95
CA ARG A 69 8.64 -10.67 -3.70
C ARG A 69 7.27 -11.27 -3.42
N GLY A 70 6.85 -11.31 -2.17
CA GLY A 70 5.50 -11.78 -1.78
C GLY A 70 4.40 -10.93 -2.43
N SER A 71 4.54 -9.60 -2.37
CA SER A 71 3.66 -8.64 -3.02
C SER A 71 3.54 -8.88 -4.53
N LEU A 72 4.67 -9.05 -5.22
CA LEU A 72 4.67 -9.31 -6.66
C LEU A 72 4.00 -10.65 -7.01
N ILE A 73 4.26 -11.70 -6.22
CA ILE A 73 3.59 -12.99 -6.38
C ILE A 73 2.09 -12.84 -6.17
N ASN A 74 1.65 -12.14 -5.14
CA ASN A 74 0.25 -11.86 -4.86
C ASN A 74 -0.41 -11.14 -6.05
N LYS A 75 0.20 -10.07 -6.54
CA LYS A 75 -0.32 -9.27 -7.66
C LYS A 75 -0.46 -10.10 -8.95
N LEU A 76 0.57 -10.86 -9.30
CA LEU A 76 0.62 -11.56 -10.59
C LEU A 76 -0.11 -12.91 -10.58
N PHE A 77 -0.04 -13.67 -9.48
CA PHE A 77 -0.53 -15.06 -9.46
C PHE A 77 -1.81 -15.24 -8.65
N ILE A 78 -2.19 -14.28 -7.81
CA ILE A 78 -3.42 -14.34 -7.02
C ILE A 78 -4.39 -13.27 -7.51
N ILE A 79 -4.03 -11.99 -7.39
CA ILE A 79 -4.96 -10.89 -7.64
C ILE A 79 -5.30 -10.78 -9.13
N LEU A 80 -4.30 -10.74 -10.00
CA LEU A 80 -4.53 -10.58 -11.44
C LEU A 80 -5.42 -11.68 -12.03
N PRO A 81 -5.15 -12.99 -11.81
CA PRO A 81 -6.03 -14.04 -12.32
C PRO A 81 -7.43 -14.00 -11.73
N ILE A 82 -7.55 -13.75 -10.42
CA ILE A 82 -8.86 -13.66 -9.75
C ILE A 82 -9.64 -12.46 -10.27
N ALA A 83 -9.01 -11.28 -10.37
CA ALA A 83 -9.65 -10.08 -10.88
C ALA A 83 -10.13 -10.24 -12.32
N LEU A 84 -9.31 -10.82 -13.21
CA LEU A 84 -9.69 -11.12 -14.58
C LEU A 84 -10.85 -12.13 -14.65
N LEU A 85 -10.75 -13.21 -13.86
CA LEU A 85 -11.78 -14.24 -13.81
C LEU A 85 -13.12 -13.68 -13.31
N LEU A 86 -13.10 -12.94 -12.22
CA LEU A 86 -14.30 -12.33 -11.62
C LEU A 86 -14.92 -11.29 -12.55
N THR A 87 -14.11 -10.46 -13.21
CA THR A 87 -14.61 -9.48 -14.18
C THR A 87 -15.33 -10.17 -15.34
N TRP A 88 -14.91 -11.37 -15.71
CA TRP A 88 -15.50 -12.13 -16.81
C TRP A 88 -16.71 -12.98 -16.36
N LEU A 89 -16.62 -13.68 -15.21
CA LEU A 89 -17.66 -14.60 -14.74
C LEU A 89 -18.70 -13.96 -13.85
N ALA A 90 -18.30 -13.07 -12.97
CA ALA A 90 -19.16 -12.57 -11.89
C ALA A 90 -18.75 -11.15 -11.47
N PRO A 91 -18.88 -10.13 -12.35
CA PRO A 91 -18.46 -8.75 -12.03
C PRO A 91 -19.17 -8.20 -10.79
N GLN A 92 -20.36 -8.70 -10.48
CA GLN A 92 -21.15 -8.29 -9.29
C GLN A 92 -20.50 -8.68 -7.95
N VAL A 93 -19.52 -9.61 -7.93
CA VAL A 93 -18.82 -10.05 -6.71
C VAL A 93 -17.71 -9.07 -6.32
N LEU A 94 -17.16 -8.33 -7.28
CA LEU A 94 -16.05 -7.39 -7.05
C LEU A 94 -16.38 -6.34 -5.97
N PRO A 95 -17.55 -5.66 -5.97
CA PRO A 95 -17.88 -4.69 -4.94
C PRO A 95 -17.91 -5.31 -3.53
N PHE A 96 -18.39 -6.55 -3.39
CA PHE A 96 -18.40 -7.21 -2.07
C PHE A 96 -16.98 -7.49 -1.55
N LEU A 97 -16.06 -7.91 -2.43
CA LEU A 97 -14.66 -8.11 -2.06
C LEU A 97 -14.01 -6.79 -1.63
N LEU A 98 -14.31 -5.69 -2.34
CA LEU A 98 -13.79 -4.36 -2.01
C LEU A 98 -14.37 -3.83 -0.71
N ILE A 99 -15.66 -4.09 -0.41
CA ILE A 99 -16.27 -3.77 0.90
C ILE A 99 -15.53 -4.51 2.03
N VAL A 100 -15.27 -5.80 1.87
CA VAL A 100 -14.56 -6.59 2.88
C VAL A 100 -13.13 -6.08 3.07
N GLY A 101 -12.41 -5.79 1.97
CA GLY A 101 -11.07 -5.21 2.00
C GLY A 101 -11.05 -3.84 2.70
N GLY A 102 -11.95 -2.93 2.30
CA GLY A 102 -12.09 -1.61 2.90
C GLY A 102 -12.46 -1.67 4.39
N ALA A 103 -13.37 -2.58 4.77
CA ALA A 103 -13.73 -2.80 6.17
C ALA A 103 -12.53 -3.32 7.00
N TYR A 104 -11.69 -4.17 6.42
CA TYR A 104 -10.45 -4.62 7.06
C TYR A 104 -9.46 -3.46 7.27
N LEU A 105 -9.26 -2.60 6.27
CA LEU A 105 -8.41 -1.41 6.40
C LEU A 105 -8.94 -0.46 7.48
N CYS A 106 -10.26 -0.23 7.50
CA CYS A 106 -10.90 0.56 8.55
C CYS A 106 -10.69 -0.06 9.94
N PHE A 107 -10.80 -1.39 10.07
CA PHE A 107 -10.56 -2.11 11.30
C PHE A 107 -9.11 -1.89 11.78
N GLU A 108 -8.11 -2.17 10.95
CA GLU A 108 -6.69 -2.02 11.30
C GLU A 108 -6.34 -0.57 11.66
N GLY A 109 -6.78 0.39 10.84
CA GLY A 109 -6.60 1.81 11.12
C GLY A 109 -7.33 2.28 12.38
N GLY A 110 -8.56 1.80 12.59
CA GLY A 110 -9.38 2.11 13.76
C GLY A 110 -8.80 1.54 15.06
N GLU A 111 -8.30 0.33 15.04
CA GLU A 111 -7.61 -0.31 16.16
C GLU A 111 -6.39 0.53 16.59
N LYS A 112 -5.53 0.95 15.65
CA LYS A 112 -4.38 1.82 15.93
C LYS A 112 -4.78 3.18 16.54
N VAL A 113 -5.91 3.75 16.11
CA VAL A 113 -6.44 5.00 16.69
C VAL A 113 -6.93 4.78 18.11
N LEU A 114 -7.73 3.72 18.35
CA LEU A 114 -8.29 3.42 19.66
C LEU A 114 -7.21 3.06 20.69
N GLU A 115 -6.15 2.37 20.29
CA GLU A 115 -4.97 2.11 21.11
C GLU A 115 -4.25 3.39 21.51
N LYS A 116 -4.01 4.31 20.56
CA LYS A 116 -3.40 5.61 20.86
C LYS A 116 -4.25 6.46 21.79
N LEU A 117 -5.57 6.32 21.75
CA LEU A 117 -6.51 6.99 22.66
C LEU A 117 -6.62 6.28 24.02
N GLY A 118 -5.99 5.10 24.20
CA GLY A 118 -6.06 4.30 25.43
C GLY A 118 -7.40 3.63 25.67
N TRP A 119 -8.25 3.51 24.64
CA TRP A 119 -9.58 2.90 24.74
C TRP A 119 -9.56 1.39 24.49
N LEU A 120 -8.56 0.90 23.79
CA LEU A 120 -8.24 -0.51 23.71
C LEU A 120 -6.91 -0.76 24.44
N PRO A 121 -6.79 -1.88 25.18
CA PRO A 121 -5.48 -2.33 25.63
C PRO A 121 -4.64 -2.49 24.37
N GLY A 122 -3.49 -1.81 24.33
CA GLY A 122 -2.58 -1.92 23.19
C GLY A 122 -2.38 -3.39 22.90
N HIS A 123 -2.99 -3.86 21.85
CA HIS A 123 -2.44 -4.95 21.12
C HIS A 123 -1.20 -4.31 20.45
N HIS A 124 -0.12 -4.10 21.26
CA HIS A 124 1.13 -4.43 20.63
C HIS A 124 0.78 -5.69 19.86
N GLU A 125 0.88 -5.71 18.51
CA GLU A 125 1.18 -6.99 17.92
C GLU A 125 2.25 -7.52 18.87
N GLU A 126 1.81 -8.32 19.84
CA GLU A 126 2.68 -9.31 20.37
C GLU A 126 3.05 -10.08 19.10
N HIS A 127 4.01 -9.56 18.40
CA HIS A 127 5.02 -10.45 17.87
C HIS A 127 5.35 -11.23 19.10
N ASP A 128 4.67 -12.36 19.19
CA ASP A 128 4.68 -13.26 20.31
C ASP A 128 6.15 -13.38 20.76
N GLU A 129 6.65 -12.34 21.48
CA GLU A 129 7.97 -12.37 22.10
C GLU A 129 8.00 -13.51 23.09
N GLY A 130 6.81 -14.00 23.47
CA GLY A 130 6.62 -15.22 24.25
C GLY A 130 6.52 -16.51 23.44
N GLY A 131 6.40 -16.46 22.08
CA GLY A 131 6.27 -17.62 21.20
C GLY A 131 7.38 -17.77 20.16
N ALA A 132 8.02 -16.66 19.72
CA ALA A 132 9.11 -16.72 18.75
C ALA A 132 10.40 -17.13 19.46
N THR A 133 10.73 -18.40 19.40
CA THR A 133 11.96 -18.97 19.98
C THR A 133 13.22 -18.62 19.20
N SER A 134 13.08 -18.02 17.99
CA SER A 134 14.20 -17.62 17.15
C SER A 134 13.93 -16.32 16.35
N ALA A 135 15.02 -15.59 16.07
CA ALA A 135 14.96 -14.40 15.19
C ALA A 135 14.45 -14.70 13.77
N GLU A 136 14.51 -15.97 13.34
CA GLU A 136 14.00 -16.42 12.05
C GLU A 136 12.47 -16.56 12.06
N GLU A 137 11.89 -17.01 13.15
CA GLU A 137 10.43 -17.10 13.33
C GLU A 137 9.80 -15.71 13.39
N LEU A 138 10.43 -14.77 14.10
CA LEU A 138 10.02 -13.37 14.12
C LEU A 138 10.04 -12.76 12.69
N GLU A 139 11.11 -12.99 11.92
CA GLU A 139 11.20 -12.52 10.55
C GLU A 139 10.09 -13.10 9.66
N LYS A 140 9.81 -14.41 9.78
CA LYS A 140 8.70 -15.06 9.03
C LYS A 140 7.34 -14.46 9.39
N SER A 141 7.10 -14.17 10.67
CA SER A 141 5.87 -13.55 11.16
C SER A 141 5.71 -12.14 10.56
N ILE A 142 6.75 -11.31 10.62
CA ILE A 142 6.76 -9.96 10.04
C ILE A 142 6.46 -10.00 8.53
N VAL A 143 7.17 -10.85 7.78
CA VAL A 143 6.97 -10.98 6.33
C VAL A 143 5.55 -11.47 6.02
N ALA A 144 5.02 -12.41 6.78
CA ALA A 144 3.67 -12.93 6.58
C ALA A 144 2.60 -11.87 6.86
N SER A 145 2.73 -11.11 7.95
CA SER A 145 1.81 -10.02 8.30
C SER A 145 1.83 -8.92 7.25
N ALA A 146 3.02 -8.41 6.92
CA ALA A 146 3.19 -7.38 5.91
C ALA A 146 2.64 -7.80 4.53
N THR A 147 2.92 -9.05 4.10
CA THR A 147 2.42 -9.57 2.81
C THR A 147 0.90 -9.75 2.81
N ARG A 148 0.28 -9.99 3.96
CA ARG A 148 -1.19 -10.10 4.07
C ARG A 148 -1.85 -8.72 3.92
N THR A 149 -1.35 -7.70 4.60
CA THR A 149 -1.85 -6.34 4.46
C THR A 149 -1.64 -5.83 3.03
N ASP A 150 -0.44 -6.05 2.46
CA ASP A 150 -0.15 -5.74 1.05
C ASP A 150 -1.12 -6.43 0.07
N LEU A 151 -1.57 -7.65 0.35
CA LEU A 151 -2.53 -8.35 -0.53
C LEU A 151 -3.82 -7.54 -0.73
N ILE A 152 -4.33 -6.90 0.32
CA ILE A 152 -5.57 -6.12 0.27
C ILE A 152 -5.34 -4.80 -0.48
N LEU A 153 -4.29 -4.04 -0.11
CA LEU A 153 -3.92 -2.80 -0.77
C LEU A 153 -3.59 -3.04 -2.25
N SER A 154 -2.87 -4.11 -2.54
CA SER A 154 -2.54 -4.53 -3.91
C SER A 154 -3.76 -4.93 -4.72
N ALA A 155 -4.75 -5.59 -4.11
CA ALA A 155 -6.01 -5.92 -4.80
C ALA A 155 -6.75 -4.65 -5.22
N GLU A 156 -6.80 -3.64 -4.35
CA GLU A 156 -7.40 -2.35 -4.66
C GLU A 156 -6.67 -1.66 -5.83
N ILE A 157 -5.34 -1.52 -5.76
CA ILE A 157 -4.53 -0.92 -6.84
C ILE A 157 -4.81 -1.62 -8.16
N MET A 158 -4.81 -2.94 -8.18
CA MET A 158 -5.02 -3.73 -9.39
C MET A 158 -6.43 -3.58 -9.94
N LEU A 159 -7.47 -3.53 -9.08
CA LEU A 159 -8.86 -3.36 -9.49
C LEU A 159 -9.14 -1.94 -9.99
N VAL A 160 -8.64 -0.90 -9.32
CA VAL A 160 -8.74 0.49 -9.78
C VAL A 160 -8.02 0.67 -11.11
N SER A 161 -6.82 0.08 -11.27
CA SER A 161 -6.08 0.09 -12.53
C SER A 161 -6.85 -0.62 -13.64
N MET A 162 -7.46 -1.77 -13.35
CA MET A 162 -8.28 -2.54 -14.30
C MET A 162 -9.52 -1.79 -14.74
N ALA A 163 -10.22 -1.11 -13.84
CA ALA A 163 -11.37 -0.27 -14.17
C ALA A 163 -10.98 0.86 -15.14
N GLY A 164 -9.77 1.42 -14.99
CA GLY A 164 -9.22 2.41 -15.91
C GLY A 164 -8.92 1.90 -17.33
N LEU A 165 -8.90 0.59 -17.53
CA LEU A 165 -8.55 -0.10 -18.79
C LEU A 165 -9.77 -0.78 -19.44
N SER A 166 -10.99 -0.36 -19.11
CA SER A 166 -12.22 -0.95 -19.65
C SER A 166 -12.33 -0.93 -21.18
N ASN A 167 -11.72 0.07 -21.83
CA ASN A 167 -11.73 0.24 -23.29
C ASN A 167 -10.59 -0.49 -24.01
N GLU A 168 -9.64 -1.09 -23.27
CA GLU A 168 -8.49 -1.78 -23.85
C GLU A 168 -8.82 -3.22 -24.20
N THR A 169 -8.10 -3.77 -25.21
CA THR A 169 -8.20 -5.20 -25.55
C THR A 169 -7.77 -6.08 -24.40
N GLY A 170 -8.25 -7.33 -24.33
CA GLY A 170 -7.92 -8.26 -23.24
C GLY A 170 -6.41 -8.47 -23.09
N ILE A 171 -5.66 -8.59 -24.18
CA ILE A 171 -4.20 -8.76 -24.15
C ILE A 171 -3.51 -7.49 -23.67
N MET A 172 -3.90 -6.31 -24.15
CA MET A 172 -3.34 -5.03 -23.71
C MET A 172 -3.63 -4.81 -22.24
N ARG A 173 -4.84 -5.09 -21.77
CA ARG A 173 -5.23 -5.00 -20.36
C ARG A 173 -4.34 -5.86 -19.46
N ILE A 174 -4.10 -7.12 -19.84
CA ILE A 174 -3.21 -8.02 -19.08
C ILE A 174 -1.77 -7.46 -19.06
N ALA A 175 -1.24 -7.04 -20.22
CA ALA A 175 0.12 -6.50 -20.32
C ALA A 175 0.29 -5.23 -19.46
N VAL A 176 -0.68 -4.32 -19.49
CA VAL A 176 -0.66 -3.11 -18.66
C VAL A 176 -0.74 -3.45 -17.17
N LEU A 177 -1.63 -4.37 -16.76
CA LEU A 177 -1.74 -4.78 -15.35
C LEU A 177 -0.46 -5.46 -14.83
N ILE A 178 0.21 -6.25 -15.67
CA ILE A 178 1.53 -6.81 -15.33
C ILE A 178 2.55 -5.68 -15.14
N ALA A 179 2.59 -4.70 -16.06
CA ALA A 179 3.48 -3.55 -15.95
C ALA A 179 3.19 -2.72 -14.69
N VAL A 180 1.92 -2.50 -14.35
CA VAL A 180 1.49 -1.83 -13.10
C VAL A 180 1.97 -2.62 -11.88
N ALA A 181 1.81 -3.95 -11.86
CA ALA A 181 2.25 -4.79 -10.75
C ALA A 181 3.76 -4.65 -10.49
N PHE A 182 4.58 -4.70 -11.53
CA PHE A 182 6.02 -4.48 -11.42
C PHE A 182 6.34 -3.06 -10.98
N PHE A 183 5.80 -2.06 -11.67
CA PHE A 183 6.08 -0.64 -11.39
C PHE A 183 5.73 -0.30 -9.94
N MET A 184 4.52 -0.65 -9.47
CA MET A 184 4.07 -0.38 -8.11
C MET A 184 4.93 -1.09 -7.07
N THR A 185 5.26 -2.36 -7.29
CA THR A 185 6.10 -3.11 -6.35
C THR A 185 7.49 -2.49 -6.23
N PHE A 186 8.15 -2.21 -7.36
CA PHE A 186 9.48 -1.59 -7.32
C PHE A 186 9.44 -0.16 -6.79
N PHE A 187 8.41 0.61 -7.10
CA PHE A 187 8.27 1.99 -6.63
C PHE A 187 8.07 2.03 -5.11
N VAL A 188 7.08 1.31 -4.58
CA VAL A 188 6.76 1.30 -3.15
C VAL A 188 7.92 0.73 -2.33
N TYR A 189 8.36 -0.48 -2.63
CA TYR A 189 9.42 -1.13 -1.84
C TYR A 189 10.80 -0.52 -2.07
N GLY A 190 11.04 0.07 -3.24
CA GLY A 190 12.24 0.87 -3.50
C GLY A 190 12.29 2.13 -2.66
N LEU A 191 11.16 2.84 -2.54
CA LEU A 191 11.04 4.02 -1.69
C LEU A 191 11.18 3.67 -0.21
N VAL A 192 10.56 2.57 0.23
CA VAL A 192 10.71 2.05 1.60
C VAL A 192 12.16 1.68 1.90
N ALA A 193 12.83 0.97 0.99
CA ALA A 193 14.25 0.63 1.15
C ALA A 193 15.14 1.87 1.24
N LEU A 194 14.84 2.90 0.44
CA LEU A 194 15.53 4.19 0.49
C LEU A 194 15.34 4.89 1.84
N LEU A 195 14.10 4.95 2.34
CA LEU A 195 13.78 5.57 3.62
C LEU A 195 14.48 4.86 4.79
N VAL A 196 14.43 3.53 4.81
CA VAL A 196 15.05 2.73 5.86
C VAL A 196 16.57 2.87 5.82
N LYS A 197 17.18 2.94 4.63
CA LYS A 197 18.63 3.12 4.50
C LYS A 197 19.11 4.56 4.70
N ALA A 198 18.25 5.54 4.70
CA ALA A 198 18.62 6.92 4.98
C ALA A 198 19.19 7.10 6.40
N ASP A 199 18.69 6.34 7.39
CA ASP A 199 19.22 6.36 8.76
C ASP A 199 20.64 5.79 8.84
N ASP A 200 20.87 4.62 8.24
CA ASP A 200 22.20 4.00 8.15
C ASP A 200 23.22 4.92 7.43
N PHE A 201 22.76 5.60 6.35
CA PHE A 201 23.58 6.55 5.62
C PHE A 201 23.93 7.75 6.49
N GLY A 202 22.99 8.27 7.27
CA GLY A 202 23.20 9.33 8.25
C GLY A 202 24.23 8.93 9.31
N LEU A 203 24.11 7.71 9.85
CA LEU A 203 25.09 7.16 10.81
C LEU A 203 26.49 7.00 10.20
N HIS A 204 26.56 6.56 8.94
CA HIS A 204 27.84 6.41 8.24
C HIS A 204 28.54 7.78 8.03
N LEU A 205 27.78 8.79 7.64
CA LEU A 205 28.29 10.15 7.51
C LEU A 205 28.78 10.69 8.85
N ALA A 206 28.03 10.48 9.92
CA ALA A 206 28.39 10.92 11.27
C ALA A 206 29.64 10.20 11.81
N LYS A 207 29.85 8.92 11.49
CA LYS A 207 31.03 8.14 11.90
C LYS A 207 32.29 8.46 11.09
N GLY A 208 32.12 8.79 9.81
CA GLY A 208 33.25 9.11 8.90
C GLY A 208 33.94 10.43 9.19
N ALA A 209 33.30 11.32 9.94
CA ALA A 209 33.82 12.63 10.31
C ALA A 209 34.54 12.67 11.67
N LEU A 210 34.56 11.54 12.40
CA LEU A 210 35.31 11.41 13.65
C LEU A 210 36.78 11.02 13.34
N ASP A 211 37.57 11.98 12.86
CA ASP A 211 39.01 11.84 12.95
C ASP A 211 39.39 11.97 14.44
N PRO A 212 40.07 10.95 15.04
CA PRO A 212 40.48 11.00 16.44
C PRO A 212 41.39 12.19 16.79
N LYS A 213 41.92 12.88 15.79
CA LYS A 213 42.83 14.05 15.92
C LYS A 213 42.16 15.40 15.80
N ASP A 214 40.95 15.48 15.25
CA ASP A 214 40.20 16.74 15.08
C ASP A 214 38.81 16.62 15.71
N ASN A 215 38.67 17.04 16.95
CA ASN A 215 37.46 16.93 17.78
C ASN A 215 36.38 17.97 17.39
N ARG A 216 36.44 18.57 16.19
CA ARG A 216 35.46 19.53 15.70
C ARG A 216 34.55 18.85 14.68
N PRO A 217 33.21 18.82 14.93
CA PRO A 217 32.30 18.26 13.97
C PRO A 217 32.35 19.05 12.65
N GLY A 218 32.73 18.38 11.57
CA GLY A 218 32.71 18.95 10.24
C GLY A 218 31.28 19.16 9.70
N PRO A 219 31.12 19.91 8.62
CA PRO A 219 29.78 20.12 8.02
C PRO A 219 29.11 18.79 7.61
N VAL A 220 29.85 17.79 7.19
CA VAL A 220 29.38 16.46 6.82
C VAL A 220 28.87 15.68 8.04
N ASP A 221 29.57 15.77 9.18
CA ASP A 221 29.15 15.15 10.45
C ASP A 221 27.85 15.78 10.94
N ASN A 222 27.69 17.09 10.82
CA ASN A 222 26.45 17.77 11.19
C ASN A 222 25.26 17.33 10.34
N VAL A 223 25.45 17.10 9.04
CA VAL A 223 24.44 16.55 8.14
C VAL A 223 24.06 15.13 8.58
N GLY A 224 25.03 14.25 8.83
CA GLY A 224 24.80 12.89 9.29
C GLY A 224 24.00 12.86 10.61
N ARG A 225 24.40 13.67 11.61
CA ARG A 225 23.67 13.80 12.89
C ARG A 225 22.27 14.36 12.72
N THR A 226 22.07 15.28 11.77
CA THR A 226 20.75 15.82 11.48
C THR A 226 19.84 14.76 10.89
N ILE A 227 20.33 13.97 9.93
CA ILE A 227 19.57 12.84 9.35
C ILE A 227 19.12 11.89 10.46
N VAL A 228 20.05 11.36 11.26
CA VAL A 228 19.74 10.41 12.36
C VAL A 228 18.75 11.00 13.37
N ARG A 229 18.86 12.28 13.69
CA ARG A 229 17.93 12.95 14.62
C ARG A 229 16.52 13.11 14.05
N VAL A 230 16.41 13.35 12.74
CA VAL A 230 15.13 13.61 12.07
C VAL A 230 14.41 12.30 11.71
N MET A 231 15.14 11.19 11.47
CA MET A 231 14.55 9.91 11.05
C MET A 231 13.42 9.39 11.97
N PRO A 232 13.55 9.40 13.32
CA PRO A 232 12.44 8.95 14.19
C PRO A 232 11.17 9.79 14.02
N HIS A 233 11.34 11.11 13.76
CA HIS A 233 10.19 11.97 13.50
C HIS A 233 9.56 11.67 12.13
N ILE A 234 10.38 11.39 11.11
CA ILE A 234 9.89 10.98 9.79
C ILE A 234 9.08 9.68 9.92
N PHE A 235 9.59 8.65 10.61
CA PHE A 235 8.87 7.39 10.82
C PHE A 235 7.57 7.60 11.62
N SER A 236 7.59 8.47 12.65
CA SER A 236 6.38 8.81 13.40
C SER A 236 5.33 9.49 12.51
N VAL A 237 5.74 10.45 11.67
CA VAL A 237 4.83 11.12 10.72
C VAL A 237 4.30 10.13 9.68
N ILE A 238 5.15 9.28 9.10
CA ILE A 238 4.77 8.24 8.15
C ILE A 238 3.73 7.31 8.80
N GLY A 239 3.94 6.91 10.05
CA GLY A 239 2.99 6.06 10.78
C GLY A 239 1.62 6.71 11.00
N VAL A 240 1.58 8.01 11.26
CA VAL A 240 0.32 8.76 11.38
C VAL A 240 -0.35 8.89 10.02
N VAL A 241 0.43 9.28 8.99
CA VAL A 241 -0.07 9.41 7.61
C VAL A 241 -0.64 8.09 7.12
N GLY A 242 0.06 6.96 7.33
CA GLY A 242 -0.43 5.64 6.95
C GLY A 242 -1.74 5.27 7.65
N THR A 243 -1.86 5.52 8.96
CA THR A 243 -3.11 5.24 9.68
C THR A 243 -4.27 6.09 9.13
N VAL A 244 -4.03 7.37 8.85
CA VAL A 244 -5.04 8.26 8.26
C VAL A 244 -5.42 7.80 6.85
N ALA A 245 -4.43 7.41 6.05
CA ALA A 245 -4.64 6.94 4.69
C ALA A 245 -5.45 5.63 4.67
N MET A 246 -5.14 4.65 5.54
CA MET A 246 -5.94 3.41 5.68
C MET A 246 -7.40 3.68 5.99
N LEU A 247 -7.67 4.63 6.90
CA LEU A 247 -9.04 5.00 7.29
C LEU A 247 -9.77 5.74 6.17
N TRP A 248 -9.08 6.63 5.48
CA TRP A 248 -9.64 7.35 4.35
C TRP A 248 -9.94 6.40 3.17
N VAL A 249 -8.93 5.67 2.72
CA VAL A 249 -9.07 4.75 1.58
C VAL A 249 -10.06 3.64 1.90
N GLY A 250 -9.95 3.02 3.07
CA GLY A 250 -10.90 2.00 3.52
C GLY A 250 -12.34 2.51 3.59
N GLY A 251 -12.53 3.73 4.15
CA GLY A 251 -13.84 4.37 4.22
C GLY A 251 -14.43 4.69 2.86
N HIS A 252 -13.63 5.29 1.96
CA HIS A 252 -14.03 5.58 0.58
C HIS A 252 -14.41 4.29 -0.17
N LEU A 253 -13.59 3.25 -0.06
CA LEU A 253 -13.81 1.97 -0.70
C LEU A 253 -15.14 1.34 -0.27
N VAL A 254 -15.45 1.36 1.03
CA VAL A 254 -16.72 0.85 1.55
C VAL A 254 -17.89 1.70 1.05
N ILE A 255 -17.82 3.03 1.13
CA ILE A 255 -18.91 3.93 0.69
C ILE A 255 -19.22 3.73 -0.79
N ALA A 256 -18.20 3.75 -1.66
CA ALA A 256 -18.35 3.63 -3.10
C ALA A 256 -18.99 2.26 -3.47
N ASN A 257 -18.45 1.19 -2.91
CA ASN A 257 -18.92 -0.17 -3.25
C ASN A 257 -20.27 -0.53 -2.60
N LEU A 258 -20.64 0.07 -1.45
CA LEU A 258 -21.99 -0.06 -0.89
C LEU A 258 -23.03 0.54 -1.84
N ALA A 259 -22.73 1.65 -2.51
CA ALA A 259 -23.64 2.23 -3.50
C ALA A 259 -23.86 1.27 -4.69
N GLU A 260 -22.81 0.59 -5.16
CA GLU A 260 -22.89 -0.38 -6.25
C GLU A 260 -23.74 -1.63 -5.88
N VAL A 261 -23.70 -2.04 -4.62
CA VAL A 261 -24.55 -3.18 -4.16
C VAL A 261 -25.95 -2.78 -3.71
N GLY A 262 -26.36 -1.52 -3.94
CA GLY A 262 -27.73 -1.04 -3.71
C GLY A 262 -27.97 -0.36 -2.36
N VAL A 263 -26.91 0.06 -1.66
CA VAL A 263 -26.99 0.86 -0.41
C VAL A 263 -26.34 2.23 -0.62
N PRO A 264 -26.95 3.15 -1.40
CA PRO A 264 -26.34 4.40 -1.81
C PRO A 264 -26.41 5.52 -0.75
N VAL A 265 -26.94 5.26 0.44
CA VAL A 265 -27.20 6.30 1.46
C VAL A 265 -25.94 7.11 1.82
N PHE A 266 -24.83 6.43 2.06
CA PHE A 266 -23.57 7.09 2.41
C PHE A 266 -22.97 7.83 1.22
N HIS A 267 -23.11 7.28 0.02
CA HIS A 267 -22.64 7.91 -1.21
C HIS A 267 -23.42 9.21 -1.51
N HIS A 268 -24.74 9.21 -1.35
CA HIS A 268 -25.55 10.43 -1.50
C HIS A 268 -25.17 11.53 -0.49
N VAL A 269 -24.80 11.16 0.74
CA VAL A 269 -24.30 12.14 1.73
C VAL A 269 -22.99 12.75 1.25
N LEU A 270 -22.10 11.92 0.70
CA LEU A 270 -20.82 12.35 0.16
C LEU A 270 -21.02 13.30 -1.02
N GLU A 271 -21.83 12.90 -2.03
CA GLU A 271 -22.16 13.72 -3.20
C GLU A 271 -22.82 15.06 -2.79
N ALA A 272 -23.75 15.05 -1.84
CA ALA A 272 -24.38 16.27 -1.35
C ALA A 272 -23.37 17.24 -0.73
N ALA A 273 -22.39 16.72 0.02
CA ALA A 273 -21.33 17.52 0.60
C ALA A 273 -20.37 18.08 -0.48
N GLU A 274 -20.00 17.27 -1.46
CA GLU A 274 -19.18 17.69 -2.61
C GLU A 274 -19.88 18.79 -3.42
N HIS A 275 -21.17 18.64 -3.71
CA HIS A 275 -21.96 19.65 -4.40
C HIS A 275 -22.04 20.96 -3.62
N ALA A 276 -22.18 20.91 -2.30
CA ALA A 276 -22.23 22.10 -1.46
C ALA A 276 -20.94 22.93 -1.51
N VAL A 277 -19.79 22.29 -1.74
CA VAL A 277 -18.47 22.95 -1.79
C VAL A 277 -17.91 23.09 -3.22
N SER A 278 -18.62 22.64 -4.23
CA SER A 278 -18.18 22.62 -5.63
C SER A 278 -17.74 23.99 -6.15
N ALA A 279 -18.37 25.07 -5.68
CA ALA A 279 -18.02 26.45 -6.02
C ALA A 279 -16.63 26.87 -5.47
N ALA A 280 -16.10 26.18 -4.45
CA ALA A 280 -14.79 26.49 -3.86
C ALA A 280 -13.60 25.85 -4.64
N GLY A 281 -13.87 25.05 -5.67
CA GLY A 281 -12.89 24.45 -6.55
C GLY A 281 -12.53 22.99 -6.21
N GLY A 282 -11.93 22.29 -7.17
CA GLY A 282 -11.73 20.85 -7.10
C GLY A 282 -10.87 20.37 -5.94
N PHE A 283 -9.92 21.16 -5.45
CA PHE A 283 -9.11 20.82 -4.28
C PHE A 283 -9.97 20.76 -3.00
N VAL A 284 -10.89 21.69 -2.81
CA VAL A 284 -11.78 21.73 -1.65
C VAL A 284 -12.77 20.57 -1.71
N THR A 285 -13.31 20.26 -2.88
CA THR A 285 -14.19 19.11 -3.10
C THR A 285 -13.48 17.80 -2.74
N TRP A 286 -12.28 17.58 -3.27
CA TRP A 286 -11.46 16.42 -2.91
C TRP A 286 -11.13 16.34 -1.41
N LEU A 287 -10.83 17.47 -0.78
CA LEU A 287 -10.54 17.51 0.66
C LEU A 287 -11.76 17.12 1.48
N VAL A 288 -12.96 17.58 1.12
CA VAL A 288 -14.22 17.25 1.80
C VAL A 288 -14.54 15.76 1.63
N GLU A 289 -14.41 15.21 0.43
CA GLU A 289 -14.56 13.79 0.14
C GLU A 289 -13.62 12.95 1.00
N THR A 290 -12.33 13.30 1.03
CA THR A 290 -11.29 12.64 1.82
C THR A 290 -11.60 12.66 3.31
N LEU A 291 -11.99 13.81 3.85
CA LEU A 291 -12.31 13.97 5.27
C LEU A 291 -13.56 13.16 5.67
N LEU A 292 -14.62 13.21 4.88
CA LEU A 292 -15.86 12.48 5.17
C LEU A 292 -15.64 10.96 5.06
N SER A 293 -14.90 10.51 4.06
CA SER A 293 -14.52 9.10 3.91
C SER A 293 -13.65 8.65 5.07
N GLY A 294 -12.70 9.47 5.52
CA GLY A 294 -11.87 9.19 6.69
C GLY A 294 -12.67 9.13 7.99
N ILE A 295 -13.59 10.06 8.23
CA ILE A 295 -14.49 10.04 9.39
C ILE A 295 -15.34 8.77 9.39
N PHE A 296 -15.93 8.42 8.24
CA PHE A 296 -16.68 7.17 8.09
C PHE A 296 -15.79 5.96 8.40
N GLY A 297 -14.55 5.94 7.88
CA GLY A 297 -13.58 4.88 8.14
C GLY A 297 -13.22 4.74 9.62
N VAL A 298 -13.03 5.86 10.34
CA VAL A 298 -12.80 5.84 11.81
C VAL A 298 -13.99 5.23 12.55
N ILE A 299 -15.21 5.68 12.22
CA ILE A 299 -16.43 5.18 12.88
C ILE A 299 -16.61 3.69 12.60
N LEU A 300 -16.51 3.27 11.35
CA LEU A 300 -16.64 1.87 10.95
C LEU A 300 -15.54 1.01 11.60
N GLY A 301 -14.30 1.46 11.55
CA GLY A 301 -13.15 0.78 12.14
C GLY A 301 -13.30 0.63 13.65
N ALA A 302 -13.71 1.69 14.36
CA ALA A 302 -13.96 1.66 15.80
C ALA A 302 -15.07 0.66 16.15
N VAL A 303 -16.17 0.64 15.40
CA VAL A 303 -17.28 -0.31 15.62
C VAL A 303 -16.80 -1.75 15.42
N ILE A 304 -16.07 -2.02 14.33
CA ILE A 304 -15.57 -3.37 14.06
C ILE A 304 -14.56 -3.79 15.13
N ALA A 305 -13.62 -2.91 15.51
CA ALA A 305 -12.63 -3.18 16.55
C ALA A 305 -13.29 -3.50 17.90
N TRP A 306 -14.32 -2.77 18.27
CA TRP A 306 -15.11 -3.03 19.49
C TRP A 306 -15.81 -4.40 19.46
N ILE A 307 -16.40 -4.74 18.31
CA ILE A 307 -17.08 -6.04 18.13
C ILE A 307 -16.06 -7.17 18.23
N VAL A 308 -14.92 -7.07 17.56
CA VAL A 308 -13.87 -8.09 17.54
C VAL A 308 -13.26 -8.27 18.93
N THR A 309 -12.93 -7.18 19.62
CA THR A 309 -12.35 -7.20 20.97
C THR A 309 -13.35 -7.74 21.99
N GLY A 310 -14.63 -7.32 21.89
CA GLY A 310 -15.70 -7.83 22.76
C GLY A 310 -15.94 -9.33 22.56
N ALA A 311 -15.97 -9.80 21.32
CA ALA A 311 -16.12 -11.23 21.01
C ALA A 311 -14.93 -12.05 21.51
N SER A 312 -13.71 -11.59 21.33
CA SER A 312 -12.49 -12.26 21.82
C SER A 312 -12.46 -12.35 23.35
N ALA A 313 -12.88 -11.30 24.07
CA ALA A 313 -13.00 -11.30 25.53
C ALA A 313 -14.04 -12.29 26.03
N LEU A 314 -15.19 -12.41 25.34
CA LEU A 314 -16.22 -13.41 25.67
C LEU A 314 -15.73 -14.84 25.47
N VAL A 315 -15.03 -15.11 24.38
CA VAL A 315 -14.45 -16.44 24.10
C VAL A 315 -13.38 -16.80 25.14
N ARG A 316 -12.51 -15.87 25.53
CA ARG A 316 -11.53 -16.10 26.61
C ARG A 316 -12.21 -16.43 27.94
N ARG A 317 -13.25 -15.68 28.33
CA ARG A 317 -14.04 -15.97 29.55
C ARG A 317 -14.74 -17.30 29.52
N ALA A 318 -15.22 -17.75 28.36
CA ALA A 318 -15.83 -19.07 28.20
C ALA A 318 -14.80 -20.21 28.35
N ARG A 319 -13.58 -20.03 27.81
CA ARG A 319 -12.49 -21.02 27.93
C ARG A 319 -11.91 -21.14 29.34
N THR A 320 -11.93 -20.07 30.16
CA THR A 320 -11.45 -20.08 31.53
C THR A 320 -12.46 -20.68 32.50
N LYS A 321 -13.70 -20.89 32.07
CA LYS A 321 -14.77 -21.50 32.90
C LYS A 321 -15.06 -22.98 32.55
N ALA A 322 -14.44 -23.51 31.51
CA ALA A 322 -14.46 -24.91 31.12
C ALA A 322 -13.16 -25.61 31.50
#